data_76c3e973f607fec96b982a9bff2d2d0b
#
_entry.id   76c3e973f607fec96b982a9bff2d2d0b
#
_cell.length_a   1.000
_cell.length_b   1.000
_cell.length_c   1.000
_cell.angle_alpha   90.00
_cell.angle_beta   90.00
_cell.angle_gamma   90.00
#
_symmetry.space_group_name_H-M   'P 1'
#
loop_
_entity.id
_entity.type
_entity.pdbx_description
1 polymer ?
#
loop_
_entity_poly.entity_id
_entity_poly.type
_entity_poly.pdbx_seq_one_letter_code
_entity_poly.pdbx_strand_id
1 'polypeptide(L)'
;METNLKDKVVLITGAASGIGRATALAFAKQGSRLALVDFDKAELETLCAEIKGEGAEATFGLGDLSTADGVKSGISAALGGKFDGVDVLFNNVGSGFVRTFDQLTDEDWEQTLQLNFMSYVRATRLVLPDMRKRGAGVIVNNASDLARQPEPVPTDYSVSKAAVLALTKGLARSEGPNIRVNAVAPGPIWTPFWSKPGGFADTMAAFHKMPPKEAVEHEMSLRQLPLKRLGQPEEVANVVVFLASDLASFVTSSVWGVDGGSIRSLI
;
A
#
# COMPACT_ATOMS: atom_id res chain seq x y z
N MET A 1 -12.50 20.95 6.67
CA MET A 1 -11.57 21.13 5.55
C MET A 1 -12.06 20.25 4.41
N GLU A 2 -12.21 20.78 3.22
CA GLU A 2 -12.64 20.02 2.05
C GLU A 2 -11.44 19.36 1.39
N THR A 3 -11.57 18.07 1.11
CA THR A 3 -10.49 17.25 0.51
C THR A 3 -10.43 17.37 -1.02
N ASN A 4 -11.53 17.79 -1.65
CA ASN A 4 -11.76 17.83 -3.10
C ASN A 4 -11.55 16.46 -3.78
N LEU A 5 -11.89 15.37 -3.07
CA LEU A 5 -11.80 14.00 -3.56
C LEU A 5 -13.13 13.45 -4.10
N LYS A 6 -14.21 14.21 -3.99
CA LYS A 6 -15.51 13.82 -4.55
C LYS A 6 -15.40 13.63 -6.07
N ASP A 7 -15.99 12.56 -6.56
CA ASP A 7 -16.00 12.13 -7.97
C ASP A 7 -14.61 11.80 -8.58
N LYS A 8 -13.53 11.89 -7.79
CA LYS A 8 -12.19 11.46 -8.23
C LYS A 8 -12.09 9.95 -8.37
N VAL A 9 -11.47 9.50 -9.45
CA VAL A 9 -11.20 8.08 -9.70
C VAL A 9 -9.94 7.66 -8.97
N VAL A 10 -10.10 6.74 -8.02
CA VAL A 10 -9.01 6.22 -7.18
C VAL A 10 -8.77 4.75 -7.52
N LEU A 11 -7.59 4.45 -8.04
CA LEU A 11 -7.13 3.09 -8.30
C LEU A 11 -6.31 2.59 -7.10
N ILE A 12 -6.70 1.44 -6.54
CA ILE A 12 -6.05 0.82 -5.39
C ILE A 12 -5.62 -0.60 -5.74
N THR A 13 -4.34 -0.90 -5.58
CA THR A 13 -3.79 -2.26 -5.71
C THR A 13 -3.69 -2.96 -4.35
N GLY A 14 -3.96 -4.27 -4.27
CA GLY A 14 -4.05 -4.98 -3.00
C GLY A 14 -5.23 -4.50 -2.16
N ALA A 15 -6.39 -4.32 -2.80
CA ALA A 15 -7.55 -3.66 -2.20
C ALA A 15 -8.42 -4.59 -1.34
N ALA A 16 -8.27 -5.91 -1.46
CA ALA A 16 -9.16 -6.88 -0.81
C ALA A 16 -9.05 -6.89 0.72
N SER A 17 -7.91 -6.49 1.28
CA SER A 17 -7.69 -6.61 2.72
C SER A 17 -6.82 -5.50 3.31
N GLY A 18 -6.74 -5.46 4.64
CA GLY A 18 -5.80 -4.62 5.39
C GLY A 18 -5.86 -3.13 5.03
N ILE A 19 -4.69 -2.54 4.79
CA ILE A 19 -4.55 -1.11 4.48
C ILE A 19 -5.28 -0.74 3.18
N GLY A 20 -5.23 -1.60 2.15
CA GLY A 20 -5.90 -1.35 0.88
C GLY A 20 -7.42 -1.24 1.04
N ARG A 21 -8.02 -2.19 1.77
CA ARG A 21 -9.45 -2.20 2.06
C ARG A 21 -9.88 -0.98 2.88
N ALA A 22 -9.17 -0.69 3.95
CA ALA A 22 -9.45 0.49 4.79
C ALA A 22 -9.32 1.80 3.98
N THR A 23 -8.34 1.88 3.09
CA THR A 23 -8.14 3.03 2.20
C THR A 23 -9.29 3.17 1.21
N ALA A 24 -9.77 2.06 0.61
CA ALA A 24 -10.92 2.09 -0.28
C ALA A 24 -12.18 2.65 0.41
N LEU A 25 -12.47 2.19 1.63
CA LEU A 25 -13.58 2.69 2.44
C LEU A 25 -13.39 4.16 2.84
N ALA A 26 -12.17 4.58 3.17
CA ALA A 26 -11.88 5.96 3.49
C ALA A 26 -12.11 6.90 2.30
N PHE A 27 -11.71 6.51 1.09
CA PHE A 27 -12.02 7.27 -0.14
C PHE A 27 -13.51 7.25 -0.49
N ALA A 28 -14.21 6.14 -0.28
CA ALA A 28 -15.66 6.06 -0.48
C ALA A 28 -16.40 7.11 0.36
N LYS A 29 -16.02 7.27 1.62
CA LYS A 29 -16.55 8.32 2.52
C LYS A 29 -16.26 9.75 2.04
N GLN A 30 -15.28 9.94 1.16
CA GLN A 30 -15.01 11.24 0.51
C GLN A 30 -15.82 11.42 -0.79
N GLY A 31 -16.65 10.45 -1.18
CA GLY A 31 -17.42 10.46 -2.43
C GLY A 31 -16.58 10.16 -3.67
N SER A 32 -15.42 9.51 -3.50
CA SER A 32 -14.58 9.09 -4.62
C SER A 32 -15.17 7.86 -5.34
N ARG A 33 -14.73 7.64 -6.57
CA ARG A 33 -15.07 6.49 -7.42
C ARG A 33 -13.91 5.50 -7.39
N LEU A 34 -14.16 4.24 -7.04
CA LEU A 34 -13.12 3.27 -6.70
C LEU A 34 -12.91 2.23 -7.82
N ALA A 35 -11.67 2.10 -8.29
CA ALA A 35 -11.18 1.00 -9.12
C ALA A 35 -10.26 0.11 -8.27
N LEU A 36 -10.69 -1.10 -7.94
CA LEU A 36 -10.04 -1.97 -6.97
C LEU A 36 -9.38 -3.16 -7.67
N VAL A 37 -8.14 -3.48 -7.33
CA VAL A 37 -7.42 -4.60 -7.93
C VAL A 37 -6.83 -5.50 -6.86
N ASP A 38 -7.15 -6.79 -6.94
CA ASP A 38 -6.61 -7.84 -6.09
C ASP A 38 -6.77 -9.21 -6.79
N PHE A 39 -6.23 -10.27 -6.21
CA PHE A 39 -6.50 -11.64 -6.66
C PHE A 39 -7.70 -12.29 -5.94
N ASP A 40 -8.10 -11.77 -4.78
CA ASP A 40 -9.20 -12.32 -3.98
C ASP A 40 -10.55 -11.78 -4.43
N LYS A 41 -11.24 -12.57 -5.24
CA LYS A 41 -12.53 -12.22 -5.81
C LYS A 41 -13.61 -12.02 -4.73
N ALA A 42 -13.68 -12.92 -3.75
CA ALA A 42 -14.76 -12.90 -2.76
C ALA A 42 -14.67 -11.65 -1.87
N GLU A 43 -13.47 -11.29 -1.44
CA GLU A 43 -13.24 -10.09 -0.65
C GLU A 43 -13.49 -8.80 -1.46
N LEU A 44 -13.12 -8.78 -2.76
CA LEU A 44 -13.42 -7.63 -3.63
C LEU A 44 -14.93 -7.47 -3.87
N GLU A 45 -15.68 -8.55 -4.07
CA GLU A 45 -17.14 -8.51 -4.20
C GLU A 45 -17.80 -7.96 -2.94
N THR A 46 -17.35 -8.42 -1.77
CA THR A 46 -17.83 -7.94 -0.46
C THR A 46 -17.52 -6.45 -0.29
N LEU A 47 -16.29 -6.02 -0.55
CA LEU A 47 -15.88 -4.63 -0.44
C LEU A 47 -16.65 -3.71 -1.40
N CYS A 48 -16.86 -4.13 -2.64
CA CYS A 48 -17.67 -3.36 -3.60
C CYS A 48 -19.13 -3.22 -3.15
N ALA A 49 -19.70 -4.27 -2.55
CA ALA A 49 -21.06 -4.20 -2.02
C ALA A 49 -21.16 -3.22 -0.84
N GLU A 50 -20.18 -3.22 0.06
CA GLU A 50 -20.09 -2.29 1.20
C GLU A 50 -19.96 -0.84 0.73
N ILE A 51 -19.03 -0.57 -0.20
CA ILE A 51 -18.82 0.78 -0.77
C ILE A 51 -20.10 1.31 -1.45
N LYS A 52 -20.78 0.45 -2.21
CA LYS A 52 -22.08 0.81 -2.82
C LYS A 52 -23.17 1.07 -1.80
N GLY A 53 -23.18 0.31 -0.69
CA GLY A 53 -24.08 0.55 0.44
C GLY A 53 -23.89 1.92 1.10
N GLU A 54 -22.68 2.48 1.04
CA GLU A 54 -22.36 3.83 1.49
C GLU A 54 -22.63 4.92 0.42
N GLY A 55 -23.15 4.55 -0.75
CA GLY A 55 -23.51 5.47 -1.83
C GLY A 55 -22.37 5.86 -2.77
N ALA A 56 -21.21 5.21 -2.68
CA ALA A 56 -20.09 5.43 -3.59
C ALA A 56 -20.04 4.40 -4.73
N GLU A 57 -19.39 4.75 -5.83
CA GLU A 57 -19.20 3.86 -6.97
C GLU A 57 -17.92 3.03 -6.82
N ALA A 58 -18.03 1.71 -7.02
CA ALA A 58 -16.88 0.81 -7.02
C ALA A 58 -16.95 -0.23 -8.14
N THR A 59 -15.80 -0.51 -8.72
CA THR A 59 -15.56 -1.59 -9.67
C THR A 59 -14.32 -2.37 -9.23
N PHE A 60 -14.14 -3.59 -9.72
CA PHE A 60 -12.93 -4.33 -9.45
C PHE A 60 -12.42 -5.11 -10.66
N GLY A 61 -11.13 -5.44 -10.63
CA GLY A 61 -10.48 -6.34 -11.56
C GLY A 61 -9.61 -7.35 -10.81
N LEU A 62 -9.60 -8.58 -11.31
CA LEU A 62 -8.78 -9.66 -10.77
C LEU A 62 -7.43 -9.71 -11.47
N GLY A 63 -6.36 -9.87 -10.69
CA GLY A 63 -5.02 -10.04 -11.25
C GLY A 63 -4.00 -10.48 -10.22
N ASP A 64 -3.11 -11.36 -10.65
CA ASP A 64 -1.88 -11.63 -9.90
C ASP A 64 -0.90 -10.47 -10.14
N LEU A 65 -0.78 -9.60 -9.15
CA LEU A 65 0.02 -8.38 -9.24
C LEU A 65 1.55 -8.65 -9.20
N SER A 66 1.98 -9.88 -8.99
CA SER A 66 3.39 -10.25 -9.15
C SER A 66 3.79 -10.34 -10.63
N THR A 67 2.83 -10.44 -11.55
CA THR A 67 3.06 -10.59 -12.99
C THR A 67 2.70 -9.32 -13.77
N ALA A 68 3.33 -9.12 -14.92
CA ALA A 68 3.03 -8.00 -15.82
C ALA A 68 1.61 -8.09 -16.39
N ASP A 69 1.20 -9.28 -16.80
CA ASP A 69 -0.12 -9.53 -17.38
C ASP A 69 -1.23 -9.39 -16.33
N GLY A 70 -1.00 -9.88 -15.11
CA GLY A 70 -1.96 -9.73 -14.02
C GLY A 70 -2.18 -8.27 -13.61
N VAL A 71 -1.11 -7.45 -13.57
CA VAL A 71 -1.25 -6.00 -13.33
C VAL A 71 -2.05 -5.35 -14.46
N LYS A 72 -1.72 -5.64 -15.72
CA LYS A 72 -2.40 -5.06 -16.88
C LYS A 72 -3.87 -5.47 -16.95
N SER A 73 -4.16 -6.77 -16.85
CA SER A 73 -5.53 -7.29 -16.94
C SER A 73 -6.39 -6.82 -15.77
N GLY A 74 -5.86 -6.88 -14.53
CA GLY A 74 -6.57 -6.43 -13.34
C GLY A 74 -6.93 -4.95 -13.40
N ILE A 75 -5.98 -4.07 -13.74
CA ILE A 75 -6.23 -2.63 -13.86
C ILE A 75 -7.22 -2.35 -14.99
N SER A 76 -7.04 -2.97 -16.17
CA SER A 76 -7.95 -2.78 -17.30
C SER A 76 -9.38 -3.20 -16.97
N ALA A 77 -9.56 -4.32 -16.26
CA ALA A 77 -10.88 -4.80 -15.83
C ALA A 77 -11.49 -3.87 -14.76
N ALA A 78 -10.68 -3.40 -13.79
CA ALA A 78 -11.16 -2.49 -12.76
C ALA A 78 -11.61 -1.13 -13.34
N LEU A 79 -10.94 -0.62 -14.35
CA LEU A 79 -11.36 0.60 -15.04
C LEU A 79 -12.56 0.37 -15.98
N GLY A 80 -12.62 -0.79 -16.64
CA GLY A 80 -13.77 -1.38 -17.33
C GLY A 80 -14.57 -0.50 -18.28
N GLY A 81 -13.98 0.59 -18.81
CA GLY A 81 -14.70 1.58 -19.63
C GLY A 81 -15.70 2.44 -18.86
N LYS A 82 -15.79 2.32 -17.54
CA LYS A 82 -16.62 3.15 -16.66
C LYS A 82 -15.93 4.42 -16.22
N PHE A 83 -14.60 4.39 -16.13
CA PHE A 83 -13.79 5.48 -15.62
C PHE A 83 -12.91 6.06 -16.72
N ASP A 84 -12.99 7.38 -16.91
CA ASP A 84 -12.27 8.12 -17.96
C ASP A 84 -10.82 8.44 -17.57
N GLY A 85 -10.19 7.58 -16.76
CA GLY A 85 -8.81 7.72 -16.28
C GLY A 85 -8.69 7.57 -14.76
N VAL A 86 -7.49 7.80 -14.24
CA VAL A 86 -7.17 7.65 -12.81
C VAL A 86 -6.65 8.97 -12.26
N ASP A 87 -7.33 9.55 -11.27
CA ASP A 87 -6.88 10.77 -10.60
C ASP A 87 -5.87 10.46 -9.50
N VAL A 88 -6.09 9.36 -8.77
CA VAL A 88 -5.24 8.91 -7.67
C VAL A 88 -4.89 7.45 -7.86
N LEU A 89 -3.59 7.13 -7.82
CA LEU A 89 -3.10 5.76 -7.73
C LEU A 89 -2.55 5.51 -6.32
N PHE A 90 -3.12 4.53 -5.62
CA PHE A 90 -2.54 3.98 -4.40
C PHE A 90 -1.92 2.62 -4.70
N ASN A 91 -0.60 2.60 -4.84
CA ASN A 91 0.19 1.39 -4.92
C ASN A 91 0.34 0.82 -3.51
N ASN A 92 -0.37 -0.28 -3.22
CA ASN A 92 -0.43 -0.82 -1.87
C ASN A 92 -0.10 -2.30 -1.78
N VAL A 93 -0.33 -3.10 -2.84
CA VAL A 93 -0.06 -4.54 -2.77
C VAL A 93 1.32 -4.86 -2.22
N GLY A 94 1.40 -5.88 -1.39
CA GLY A 94 2.68 -6.36 -0.88
C GLY A 94 2.51 -7.55 0.04
N SER A 95 3.56 -8.33 0.16
CA SER A 95 3.67 -9.47 1.06
C SER A 95 5.11 -9.56 1.60
N GLY A 96 5.28 -10.33 2.67
CA GLY A 96 6.58 -10.62 3.22
C GLY A 96 6.52 -11.86 4.10
N PHE A 97 7.68 -12.47 4.31
CA PHE A 97 7.85 -13.64 5.15
C PHE A 97 9.06 -13.42 6.06
N VAL A 98 9.02 -13.96 7.27
CA VAL A 98 10.18 -13.93 8.17
C VAL A 98 11.14 -15.04 7.78
N ARG A 99 12.25 -14.66 7.16
CA ARG A 99 13.34 -15.55 6.76
C ARG A 99 14.67 -14.89 7.05
N THR A 100 15.64 -15.66 7.54
CA THR A 100 17.02 -15.19 7.66
C THR A 100 17.63 -15.05 6.27
N PHE A 101 18.73 -14.29 6.17
CA PHE A 101 19.40 -14.09 4.89
C PHE A 101 19.83 -15.42 4.22
N ASP A 102 20.30 -16.39 5.02
CA ASP A 102 20.74 -17.70 4.53
C ASP A 102 19.58 -18.59 4.02
N GLN A 103 18.35 -18.28 4.41
CA GLN A 103 17.15 -18.99 3.97
C GLN A 103 16.57 -18.44 2.68
N LEU A 104 16.99 -17.24 2.27
CA LEU A 104 16.48 -16.58 1.08
C LEU A 104 17.16 -17.13 -0.18
N THR A 105 16.37 -17.71 -1.09
CA THR A 105 16.82 -18.13 -2.42
C THR A 105 16.68 -16.97 -3.42
N ASP A 106 17.31 -17.12 -4.59
CA ASP A 106 17.15 -16.14 -5.68
C ASP A 106 15.67 -16.00 -6.10
N GLU A 107 14.91 -17.11 -6.10
CA GLU A 107 13.48 -17.13 -6.41
C GLU A 107 12.66 -16.35 -5.37
N ASP A 108 13.02 -16.44 -4.08
CA ASP A 108 12.38 -15.65 -3.02
C ASP A 108 12.61 -14.15 -3.23
N TRP A 109 13.84 -13.76 -3.57
CA TRP A 109 14.18 -12.38 -3.92
C TRP A 109 13.39 -11.89 -5.14
N GLU A 110 13.35 -12.68 -6.21
CA GLU A 110 12.59 -12.34 -7.42
C GLU A 110 11.11 -12.16 -7.09
N GLN A 111 10.50 -13.12 -6.38
CA GLN A 111 9.09 -13.07 -6.01
C GLN A 111 8.77 -11.81 -5.18
N THR A 112 9.58 -11.52 -4.16
CA THR A 112 9.42 -10.34 -3.32
C THR A 112 9.52 -9.05 -4.13
N LEU A 113 10.51 -8.93 -5.01
CA LEU A 113 10.68 -7.75 -5.86
C LEU A 113 9.57 -7.62 -6.91
N GLN A 114 9.12 -8.72 -7.51
CA GLN A 114 8.03 -8.70 -8.48
C GLN A 114 6.73 -8.19 -7.86
N LEU A 115 6.38 -8.66 -6.66
CA LEU A 115 5.14 -8.25 -5.99
C LEU A 115 5.25 -6.86 -5.34
N ASN A 116 6.30 -6.61 -4.55
CA ASN A 116 6.37 -5.42 -3.70
C ASN A 116 6.89 -4.16 -4.42
N PHE A 117 7.59 -4.33 -5.54
CA PHE A 117 8.21 -3.23 -6.27
C PHE A 117 7.78 -3.16 -7.73
N MET A 118 7.95 -4.24 -8.51
CA MET A 118 7.64 -4.22 -9.93
C MET A 118 6.15 -4.04 -10.22
N SER A 119 5.26 -4.49 -9.33
CA SER A 119 3.83 -4.19 -9.41
C SER A 119 3.56 -2.69 -9.42
N TYR A 120 4.25 -1.92 -8.55
CA TYR A 120 4.13 -0.45 -8.47
C TYR A 120 4.65 0.24 -9.72
N VAL A 121 5.80 -0.22 -10.23
CA VAL A 121 6.37 0.26 -11.50
C VAL A 121 5.38 0.03 -12.66
N ARG A 122 4.79 -1.16 -12.73
CA ARG A 122 3.84 -1.53 -13.80
C ARG A 122 2.54 -0.75 -13.70
N ALA A 123 1.92 -0.69 -12.52
CA ALA A 123 0.69 0.08 -12.30
C ALA A 123 0.89 1.57 -12.61
N THR A 124 1.98 2.15 -12.12
CA THR A 124 2.33 3.55 -12.41
C THR A 124 2.49 3.78 -13.91
N ARG A 125 3.21 2.90 -14.61
CA ARG A 125 3.43 3.00 -16.07
C ARG A 125 2.12 2.95 -16.86
N LEU A 126 1.11 2.24 -16.38
CA LEU A 126 -0.20 2.17 -17.03
C LEU A 126 -1.02 3.44 -16.87
N VAL A 127 -0.98 4.10 -15.71
CA VAL A 127 -1.82 5.28 -15.46
C VAL A 127 -1.15 6.61 -15.82
N LEU A 128 0.17 6.65 -15.79
CA LEU A 128 0.95 7.88 -15.96
C LEU A 128 0.74 8.61 -17.30
N PRO A 129 0.60 7.92 -18.45
CA PRO A 129 0.34 8.59 -19.73
C PRO A 129 -0.96 9.41 -19.71
N ASP A 130 -2.01 8.89 -19.09
CA ASP A 130 -3.29 9.60 -18.96
C ASP A 130 -3.19 10.78 -17.96
N MET A 131 -2.57 10.58 -16.80
CA MET A 131 -2.29 11.67 -15.85
C MET A 131 -1.50 12.82 -16.50
N ARG A 132 -0.48 12.51 -17.30
CA ARG A 132 0.30 13.50 -18.07
C ARG A 132 -0.57 14.25 -19.08
N LYS A 133 -1.42 13.53 -19.82
CA LYS A 133 -2.33 14.14 -20.80
C LYS A 133 -3.34 15.09 -20.14
N ARG A 134 -3.85 14.74 -18.98
CA ARG A 134 -4.79 15.57 -18.20
C ARG A 134 -4.08 16.70 -17.42
N GLY A 135 -2.76 16.64 -17.30
CA GLY A 135 -1.96 17.62 -16.55
C GLY A 135 -2.20 17.60 -15.04
N ALA A 136 -2.69 16.49 -14.50
CA ALA A 136 -2.97 16.33 -13.08
C ALA A 136 -2.97 14.86 -12.66
N GLY A 137 -2.48 14.57 -11.44
CA GLY A 137 -2.53 13.24 -10.85
C GLY A 137 -1.86 13.18 -9.49
N VAL A 138 -2.21 12.17 -8.71
CA VAL A 138 -1.53 11.87 -7.43
C VAL A 138 -1.19 10.39 -7.36
N ILE A 139 0.04 10.09 -6.98
CA ILE A 139 0.50 8.73 -6.70
C ILE A 139 0.92 8.66 -5.24
N VAL A 140 0.37 7.70 -4.50
CA VAL A 140 0.80 7.37 -3.15
C VAL A 140 1.33 5.93 -3.15
N ASN A 141 2.54 5.74 -2.66
CA ASN A 141 3.17 4.42 -2.60
C ASN A 141 3.21 3.91 -1.15
N ASN A 142 2.79 2.69 -0.93
CA ASN A 142 2.86 2.05 0.39
C ASN A 142 4.23 1.39 0.59
N ALA A 143 5.13 2.09 1.27
CA ALA A 143 6.45 1.57 1.66
C ALA A 143 6.37 0.78 2.98
N SER A 144 7.28 1.05 3.91
CA SER A 144 7.34 0.52 5.26
C SER A 144 8.34 1.33 6.10
N ASP A 145 8.22 1.29 7.42
CA ASP A 145 9.28 1.73 8.33
C ASP A 145 10.59 0.97 8.08
N LEU A 146 10.49 -0.33 7.75
CA LEU A 146 11.65 -1.18 7.41
C LEU A 146 12.39 -0.72 6.14
N ALA A 147 11.78 0.13 5.32
CA ALA A 147 12.48 0.75 4.18
C ALA A 147 13.52 1.80 4.61
N ARG A 148 13.37 2.36 5.81
CA ARG A 148 14.24 3.40 6.38
C ARG A 148 15.09 2.87 7.54
N GLN A 149 14.57 1.90 8.28
CA GLN A 149 15.22 1.27 9.41
C GLN A 149 15.09 -0.27 9.25
N PRO A 150 15.91 -0.89 8.38
CA PRO A 150 15.87 -2.33 8.17
C PRO A 150 16.19 -3.10 9.46
N GLU A 151 15.42 -4.16 9.70
CA GLU A 151 15.72 -5.13 10.74
C GLU A 151 16.47 -6.34 10.12
N PRO A 152 17.13 -7.17 10.91
CA PRO A 152 17.85 -8.35 10.40
C PRO A 152 16.96 -9.28 9.57
N VAL A 153 15.67 -9.32 9.86
CA VAL A 153 14.65 -10.06 9.12
C VAL A 153 13.38 -9.20 9.02
N PRO A 154 12.69 -9.18 7.88
CA PRO A 154 12.99 -9.78 6.57
C PRO A 154 13.84 -8.84 5.69
N THR A 155 14.98 -9.28 5.23
CA THR A 155 15.91 -8.43 4.45
C THR A 155 15.36 -8.11 3.05
N ASP A 156 14.87 -9.12 2.34
CA ASP A 156 14.29 -8.99 0.99
C ASP A 156 13.11 -8.00 0.96
N TYR A 157 12.22 -8.10 1.93
CA TYR A 157 11.11 -7.16 2.09
C TYR A 157 11.62 -5.74 2.31
N SER A 158 12.56 -5.54 3.23
CA SER A 158 13.14 -4.23 3.54
C SER A 158 13.76 -3.59 2.30
N VAL A 159 14.53 -4.35 1.52
CA VAL A 159 15.13 -3.91 0.26
C VAL A 159 14.05 -3.54 -0.75
N SER A 160 13.01 -4.36 -0.91
CA SER A 160 11.91 -4.07 -1.84
C SER A 160 11.20 -2.75 -1.49
N LYS A 161 11.00 -2.49 -0.20
CA LYS A 161 10.34 -1.26 0.28
C LYS A 161 11.27 -0.04 0.25
N ALA A 162 12.58 -0.21 0.38
CA ALA A 162 13.56 0.85 0.12
C ALA A 162 13.57 1.25 -1.37
N ALA A 163 13.45 0.28 -2.28
CA ALA A 163 13.31 0.55 -3.72
C ALA A 163 12.04 1.38 -4.02
N VAL A 164 10.93 1.15 -3.30
CA VAL A 164 9.71 1.97 -3.41
C VAL A 164 9.96 3.43 -3.01
N LEU A 165 10.78 3.69 -1.98
CA LEU A 165 11.14 5.06 -1.60
C LEU A 165 11.97 5.75 -2.69
N ALA A 166 12.93 5.04 -3.29
CA ALA A 166 13.72 5.57 -4.40
C ALA A 166 12.84 5.86 -5.62
N LEU A 167 11.91 4.97 -5.98
CA LEU A 167 10.92 5.16 -7.04
C LEU A 167 10.06 6.41 -6.77
N THR A 168 9.58 6.60 -5.55
CA THR A 168 8.78 7.76 -5.14
C THR A 168 9.53 9.06 -5.39
N LYS A 169 10.79 9.12 -4.98
CA LYS A 169 11.65 10.30 -5.18
C LYS A 169 11.89 10.57 -6.66
N GLY A 170 12.23 9.54 -7.43
CA GLY A 170 12.48 9.65 -8.87
C GLY A 170 11.26 10.18 -9.62
N LEU A 171 10.10 9.56 -9.40
CA LEU A 171 8.84 9.98 -10.04
C LEU A 171 8.41 11.39 -9.65
N ALA A 172 8.51 11.77 -8.37
CA ALA A 172 8.15 13.12 -7.94
C ALA A 172 8.97 14.21 -8.65
N ARG A 173 10.23 13.92 -8.95
CA ARG A 173 11.12 14.85 -9.66
C ARG A 173 10.87 14.90 -11.17
N SER A 174 10.51 13.78 -11.78
CA SER A 174 10.27 13.69 -13.22
C SER A 174 8.88 14.18 -13.63
N GLU A 175 7.87 14.05 -12.75
CA GLU A 175 6.45 14.28 -13.09
C GLU A 175 5.91 15.62 -12.55
N GLY A 176 6.67 16.31 -11.72
CA GLY A 176 6.30 17.67 -11.30
C GLY A 176 6.32 18.67 -12.47
N PRO A 177 5.54 19.76 -12.42
CA PRO A 177 4.70 20.17 -11.29
C PRO A 177 3.29 19.54 -11.24
N ASN A 178 2.89 18.81 -12.28
CA ASN A 178 1.49 18.42 -12.50
C ASN A 178 1.07 17.16 -11.72
N ILE A 179 2.02 16.28 -11.40
CA ILE A 179 1.73 15.03 -10.70
C ILE A 179 2.52 14.98 -9.41
N ARG A 180 1.83 14.82 -8.28
CA ARG A 180 2.45 14.65 -6.98
C ARG A 180 2.67 13.17 -6.68
N VAL A 181 3.84 12.84 -6.14
CA VAL A 181 4.18 11.46 -5.78
C VAL A 181 4.75 11.45 -4.36
N ASN A 182 4.08 10.72 -3.47
CA ASN A 182 4.47 10.59 -2.07
C ASN A 182 4.47 9.11 -1.64
N ALA A 183 5.03 8.82 -0.49
CA ALA A 183 4.94 7.51 0.13
C ALA A 183 4.39 7.61 1.56
N VAL A 184 3.65 6.60 1.98
CA VAL A 184 3.43 6.28 3.38
C VAL A 184 4.41 5.17 3.80
N ALA A 185 4.89 5.23 5.01
CA ALA A 185 5.79 4.23 5.60
C ALA A 185 5.15 3.71 6.89
N PRO A 186 4.21 2.74 6.79
CA PRO A 186 3.60 2.15 7.95
C PRO A 186 4.62 1.39 8.79
N GLY A 187 4.45 1.45 10.10
CA GLY A 187 5.08 0.54 11.04
C GLY A 187 4.24 -0.74 11.20
N PRO A 188 4.23 -1.33 12.40
CA PRO A 188 3.47 -2.54 12.66
C PRO A 188 1.97 -2.25 12.72
N ILE A 189 1.26 -2.51 11.63
CA ILE A 189 -0.18 -2.33 11.48
C ILE A 189 -0.88 -3.69 11.52
N TRP A 190 -1.86 -3.87 12.43
CA TRP A 190 -2.57 -5.12 12.56
C TRP A 190 -3.49 -5.38 11.35
N THR A 191 -3.09 -6.31 10.50
CA THR A 191 -3.76 -6.67 9.24
C THR A 191 -3.67 -8.17 9.01
N PRO A 192 -4.38 -8.74 8.00
CA PRO A 192 -4.17 -10.12 7.57
C PRO A 192 -2.72 -10.47 7.20
N PHE A 193 -1.89 -9.50 6.85
CA PHE A 193 -0.44 -9.69 6.68
C PHE A 193 0.20 -10.31 7.94
N TRP A 194 -0.27 -9.94 9.13
CA TRP A 194 0.15 -10.52 10.40
C TRP A 194 -0.64 -11.78 10.78
N SER A 195 -1.98 -11.72 10.67
CA SER A 195 -2.89 -12.68 11.31
C SER A 195 -3.32 -13.86 10.42
N LYS A 196 -3.01 -13.83 9.10
CA LYS A 196 -3.31 -14.97 8.22
C LYS A 196 -2.49 -16.20 8.62
N PRO A 197 -3.00 -17.43 8.42
CA PRO A 197 -2.22 -18.64 8.62
C PRO A 197 -0.88 -18.60 7.85
N GLY A 198 0.22 -18.91 8.54
CA GLY A 198 1.58 -18.77 8.02
C GLY A 198 2.07 -17.32 7.85
N GLY A 199 1.34 -16.34 8.36
CA GLY A 199 1.71 -14.92 8.33
C GLY A 199 2.76 -14.56 9.38
N PHE A 200 3.00 -13.24 9.52
CA PHE A 200 4.07 -12.74 10.39
C PHE A 200 3.91 -13.15 11.86
N ALA A 201 2.66 -13.19 12.37
CA ALA A 201 2.42 -13.59 13.75
C ALA A 201 2.81 -15.04 14.02
N ASP A 202 2.51 -15.96 13.08
CA ASP A 202 2.88 -17.37 13.21
C ASP A 202 4.40 -17.57 13.13
N THR A 203 5.07 -16.84 12.25
CA THR A 203 6.53 -16.92 12.13
C THR A 203 7.24 -16.30 13.34
N MET A 204 6.71 -15.21 13.90
CA MET A 204 7.19 -14.65 15.19
C MET A 204 6.93 -15.62 16.34
N ALA A 205 5.79 -16.30 16.35
CA ALA A 205 5.47 -17.33 17.34
C ALA A 205 6.51 -18.46 17.35
N ALA A 206 6.87 -18.95 16.17
CA ALA A 206 7.91 -19.97 16.01
C ALA A 206 9.29 -19.47 16.47
N PHE A 207 9.64 -18.24 16.14
CA PHE A 207 10.91 -17.62 16.50
C PHE A 207 11.05 -17.42 18.03
N HIS A 208 10.04 -16.84 18.66
CA HIS A 208 10.04 -16.54 20.09
C HIS A 208 9.56 -17.73 20.97
N LYS A 209 9.05 -18.80 20.37
CA LYS A 209 8.45 -19.95 21.08
C LYS A 209 7.30 -19.53 22.01
N MET A 210 6.44 -18.65 21.52
CA MET A 210 5.29 -18.06 22.21
C MET A 210 4.01 -18.21 21.37
N PRO A 211 2.80 -18.07 21.96
CA PRO A 211 1.58 -17.93 21.17
C PRO A 211 1.64 -16.73 20.22
N PRO A 212 1.01 -16.79 19.02
CA PRO A 212 1.18 -15.76 17.99
C PRO A 212 0.94 -14.32 18.46
N LYS A 213 -0.13 -14.07 19.21
CA LYS A 213 -0.45 -12.74 19.72
C LYS A 213 0.60 -12.25 20.72
N GLU A 214 1.01 -13.11 21.65
CA GLU A 214 2.02 -12.78 22.67
C GLU A 214 3.39 -12.53 22.02
N ALA A 215 3.74 -13.30 20.99
CA ALA A 215 5.00 -13.11 20.24
C ALA A 215 5.03 -11.74 19.55
N VAL A 216 3.90 -11.32 18.96
CA VAL A 216 3.79 -9.98 18.36
C VAL A 216 3.89 -8.88 19.43
N GLU A 217 3.20 -9.01 20.55
CA GLU A 217 3.28 -8.05 21.67
C GLU A 217 4.68 -7.97 22.24
N HIS A 218 5.37 -9.11 22.38
CA HIS A 218 6.75 -9.18 22.81
C HIS A 218 7.68 -8.44 21.82
N GLU A 219 7.59 -8.72 20.53
CA GLU A 219 8.37 -8.03 19.50
C GLU A 219 8.14 -6.52 19.53
N MET A 220 6.88 -6.06 19.70
CA MET A 220 6.58 -4.64 19.81
C MET A 220 7.19 -4.02 21.07
N SER A 221 7.28 -4.78 22.16
CA SER A 221 7.95 -4.30 23.37
C SER A 221 9.46 -4.13 23.16
N LEU A 222 10.10 -5.03 22.40
CA LEU A 222 11.52 -4.93 22.02
C LEU A 222 11.78 -3.71 21.13
N ARG A 223 10.86 -3.40 20.22
CA ARG A 223 10.93 -2.20 19.36
C ARG A 223 10.73 -0.90 20.12
N GLN A 224 10.22 -0.94 21.34
CA GLN A 224 10.01 0.24 22.20
C GLN A 224 9.17 1.32 21.51
N LEU A 225 8.08 0.94 20.85
CA LEU A 225 7.17 1.88 20.20
C LEU A 225 6.66 2.92 21.19
N PRO A 226 6.83 4.23 20.93
CA PRO A 226 6.30 5.28 21.81
C PRO A 226 4.81 5.16 22.06
N LEU A 227 4.00 4.78 21.06
CA LEU A 227 2.55 4.59 21.22
C LEU A 227 2.16 3.26 21.86
N LYS A 228 3.11 2.33 22.09
CA LYS A 228 2.93 1.06 22.83
C LYS A 228 1.76 0.19 22.34
N ARG A 229 1.41 0.27 21.07
CA ARG A 229 0.37 -0.55 20.43
C ARG A 229 0.64 -0.71 18.94
N LEU A 230 0.04 -1.72 18.36
CA LEU A 230 -0.08 -1.85 16.91
C LEU A 230 -1.00 -0.75 16.35
N GLY A 231 -0.68 -0.27 15.17
CA GLY A 231 -1.56 0.62 14.42
C GLY A 231 -2.74 -0.14 13.80
N GLN A 232 -3.75 0.62 13.38
CA GLN A 232 -4.90 0.11 12.65
C GLN A 232 -4.82 0.53 11.18
N PRO A 233 -5.35 -0.25 10.24
CA PRO A 233 -5.36 0.08 8.81
C PRO A 233 -5.92 1.47 8.50
N GLU A 234 -6.94 1.88 9.24
CA GLU A 234 -7.62 3.18 9.11
C GLU A 234 -6.69 4.36 9.41
N GLU A 235 -5.72 4.18 10.31
CA GLU A 235 -4.74 5.22 10.64
C GLU A 235 -3.80 5.50 9.45
N VAL A 236 -3.45 4.46 8.69
CA VAL A 236 -2.70 4.61 7.43
C VAL A 236 -3.59 5.20 6.34
N ALA A 237 -4.82 4.70 6.20
CA ALA A 237 -5.79 5.16 5.22
C ALA A 237 -6.04 6.68 5.32
N ASN A 238 -6.17 7.22 6.53
CA ASN A 238 -6.35 8.66 6.76
C ASN A 238 -5.18 9.49 6.20
N VAL A 239 -3.95 9.02 6.34
CA VAL A 239 -2.77 9.71 5.79
C VAL A 239 -2.74 9.59 4.27
N VAL A 240 -3.12 8.45 3.70
CA VAL A 240 -3.22 8.28 2.25
C VAL A 240 -4.26 9.24 1.65
N VAL A 241 -5.44 9.35 2.25
CA VAL A 241 -6.50 10.29 1.84
C VAL A 241 -5.99 11.74 1.92
N PHE A 242 -5.32 12.12 3.02
CA PHE A 242 -4.72 13.45 3.14
C PHE A 242 -3.72 13.72 2.01
N LEU A 243 -2.78 12.81 1.76
CA LEU A 243 -1.76 12.97 0.71
C LEU A 243 -2.36 13.03 -0.69
N ALA A 244 -3.48 12.36 -0.92
CA ALA A 244 -4.21 12.38 -2.18
C ALA A 244 -4.97 13.68 -2.40
N SER A 245 -5.38 14.36 -1.34
CA SER A 245 -6.25 15.54 -1.36
C SER A 245 -5.51 16.84 -1.71
N ASP A 246 -6.29 17.90 -1.99
CA ASP A 246 -5.76 19.24 -2.21
C ASP A 246 -5.18 19.87 -0.94
N LEU A 247 -5.50 19.32 0.24
CA LEU A 247 -4.87 19.73 1.50
C LEU A 247 -3.36 19.49 1.51
N ALA A 248 -2.89 18.54 0.66
CA ALA A 248 -1.48 18.22 0.48
C ALA A 248 -0.91 18.79 -0.84
N SER A 249 -1.48 19.86 -1.40
CA SER A 249 -1.10 20.42 -2.71
C SER A 249 0.37 20.85 -2.80
N PHE A 250 1.03 21.17 -1.69
CA PHE A 250 2.47 21.50 -1.64
C PHE A 250 3.32 20.35 -1.10
N VAL A 251 2.77 19.12 -1.05
CA VAL A 251 3.46 17.92 -0.56
C VAL A 251 3.73 16.98 -1.73
N THR A 252 4.99 16.84 -2.11
CA THR A 252 5.47 15.85 -3.07
C THR A 252 6.86 15.36 -2.68
N SER A 253 7.28 14.19 -3.15
CA SER A 253 8.58 13.59 -2.82
C SER A 253 8.78 13.30 -1.32
N SER A 254 7.70 13.24 -0.54
CA SER A 254 7.75 13.04 0.92
C SER A 254 7.47 11.58 1.30
N VAL A 255 8.03 11.18 2.43
CA VAL A 255 7.78 9.87 3.06
C VAL A 255 7.17 10.13 4.43
N TRP A 256 5.93 9.70 4.62
CA TRP A 256 5.16 9.92 5.83
C TRP A 256 5.12 8.66 6.69
N GLY A 257 5.80 8.70 7.84
CA GLY A 257 5.73 7.62 8.83
C GLY A 257 4.34 7.54 9.46
N VAL A 258 3.77 6.33 9.47
CA VAL A 258 2.54 5.99 10.23
C VAL A 258 2.88 4.75 11.04
N ASP A 259 3.79 4.91 12.00
CA ASP A 259 4.59 3.83 12.56
C ASP A 259 4.60 3.78 14.09
N GLY A 260 3.80 4.63 14.74
CA GLY A 260 3.77 4.70 16.21
C GLY A 260 5.10 5.14 16.84
N GLY A 261 6.01 5.72 16.02
CA GLY A 261 7.34 6.15 16.43
C GLY A 261 8.39 5.04 16.36
N SER A 262 8.21 4.02 15.49
CA SER A 262 9.17 2.92 15.34
C SER A 262 10.51 3.39 14.76
N ILE A 263 10.50 4.40 13.89
CA ILE A 263 11.71 5.01 13.33
C ILE A 263 12.38 5.90 14.38
N ARG A 264 13.64 5.59 14.68
CA ARG A 264 14.43 6.29 15.71
C ARG A 264 15.39 7.32 15.12
N SER A 265 15.71 7.22 13.83
CA SER A 265 16.62 8.15 13.18
C SER A 265 15.94 9.48 12.86
N LEU A 266 16.71 10.57 12.85
CA LEU A 266 16.24 11.89 12.43
C LEU A 266 16.08 11.99 10.90
N ILE A 267 16.69 11.07 10.14
CA ILE A 267 16.73 11.09 8.69
C ILE A 267 16.09 9.81 8.15
#